data_43c5118103e6ee3b911c7893c7eeeb73
#
_entry.id   43c5118103e6ee3b911c7893c7eeeb73
#
_cell.length_a   1.000
_cell.length_b   1.000
_cell.length_c   1.000
_cell.angle_alpha   90.00
_cell.angle_beta   90.00
_cell.angle_gamma   90.00
#
_symmetry.space_group_name_H-M   'P 1'
#
loop_
_entity.id
_entity.type
_entity.pdbx_description
1 polymer ?
#
loop_
_entity_poly.entity_id
_entity_poly.type
_entity_poly.pdbx_seq_one_letter_code
_entity_poly.pdbx_strand_id
1 'polypeptide(L)'
;GFNSFDNTLLAAMLRTEKRHNSPPDAIRRLAAWLSPVVTHDGSHKILKKVSDRLALSKSERLRLKQLLFPKHKLQKEFTVTQCRKILYFLDDPVAFYDLALFQAAMDDGNYEHWEMIMQLPHTNPLPIFPIRGEDILALGVKPGLRVGELLAMTEEWWLQRNFSDDRRSLLMHVKMLLRS
;
A
#
# COMPACT_ATOMS: atom_id res chain seq x y z
N GLY A 1 18.64 14.15 28.04
CA GLY A 1 17.30 13.96 28.55
C GLY A 1 16.40 13.57 27.38
N PHE A 2 15.75 12.40 27.46
CA PHE A 2 14.65 12.07 26.56
C PHE A 2 13.49 12.99 26.96
N ASN A 3 13.25 14.02 26.18
CA ASN A 3 12.01 14.81 26.26
C ASN A 3 10.83 13.86 26.09
N SER A 4 9.75 14.11 26.83
CA SER A 4 8.54 13.31 26.88
C SER A 4 8.18 12.75 25.50
N PHE A 5 8.16 11.42 25.37
CA PHE A 5 7.66 10.77 24.16
C PHE A 5 6.22 11.23 23.92
N ASP A 6 5.96 11.77 22.76
CA ASP A 6 4.58 12.06 22.36
C ASP A 6 3.85 10.73 22.09
N ASN A 7 3.04 10.33 23.06
CA ASN A 7 2.25 9.10 22.99
C ASN A 7 0.87 9.31 22.32
N THR A 8 0.63 10.48 21.74
CA THR A 8 -0.67 10.86 21.18
C THR A 8 -1.11 9.87 20.10
N LEU A 9 -0.21 9.54 19.17
CA LEU A 9 -0.54 8.61 18.09
C LEU A 9 -0.71 7.16 18.60
N LEU A 10 0.07 6.74 19.59
CA LEU A 10 -0.12 5.42 20.21
C LEU A 10 -1.50 5.34 20.91
N ALA A 11 -1.89 6.37 21.64
CA ALA A 11 -3.21 6.42 22.27
C ALA A 11 -4.33 6.43 21.21
N ALA A 12 -4.16 7.16 20.12
CA ALA A 12 -5.08 7.14 18.99
C ALA A 12 -5.17 5.75 18.35
N MET A 13 -4.04 5.07 18.13
CA MET A 13 -4.00 3.70 17.59
C MET A 13 -4.77 2.72 18.47
N LEU A 14 -4.59 2.77 19.78
CA LEU A 14 -5.33 1.91 20.73
C LEU A 14 -6.84 2.14 20.65
N ARG A 15 -7.29 3.41 20.54
CA ARG A 15 -8.71 3.74 20.37
C ARG A 15 -9.24 3.24 19.02
N THR A 16 -8.45 3.40 17.96
CA THR A 16 -8.82 2.99 16.60
C THR A 16 -8.94 1.48 16.50
N GLU A 17 -7.97 0.71 17.03
CA GLU A 17 -8.07 -0.76 17.10
C GLU A 17 -9.37 -1.20 17.81
N LYS A 18 -9.70 -0.59 18.94
CA LYS A 18 -10.93 -0.89 19.66
C LYS A 18 -12.19 -0.52 18.86
N ARG A 19 -12.21 0.65 18.23
CA ARG A 19 -13.35 1.17 17.46
C ARG A 19 -13.66 0.30 16.24
N HIS A 20 -12.63 -0.17 15.54
CA HIS A 20 -12.78 -1.05 14.37
C HIS A 20 -12.79 -2.54 14.72
N ASN A 21 -12.90 -2.88 15.99
CA ASN A 21 -12.87 -4.26 16.48
C ASN A 21 -11.65 -5.05 15.95
N SER A 22 -10.53 -4.35 15.74
CA SER A 22 -9.28 -4.92 15.27
C SER A 22 -8.52 -5.55 16.44
N PRO A 23 -7.99 -6.77 16.30
CA PRO A 23 -7.19 -7.37 17.35
C PRO A 23 -5.95 -6.53 17.65
N PRO A 24 -5.52 -6.47 18.93
CA PRO A 24 -4.29 -5.80 19.33
C PRO A 24 -3.08 -6.31 18.56
N ASP A 25 -2.25 -5.39 18.04
CA ASP A 25 -1.07 -5.75 17.27
C ASP A 25 0.17 -4.98 17.71
N ALA A 26 1.21 -5.73 18.09
CA ALA A 26 2.45 -5.17 18.63
C ALA A 26 3.21 -4.31 17.61
N ILE A 27 3.21 -4.69 16.33
CA ILE A 27 3.96 -3.97 15.29
C ILE A 27 3.24 -2.66 14.92
N ARG A 28 1.90 -2.64 14.81
CA ARG A 28 1.15 -1.40 14.61
C ARG A 28 1.35 -0.42 15.78
N ARG A 29 1.26 -0.90 17.01
CA ARG A 29 1.48 -0.08 18.22
C ARG A 29 2.91 0.43 18.31
N LEU A 30 3.89 -0.41 17.99
CA LEU A 30 5.29 -0.01 17.91
C LEU A 30 5.52 1.07 16.83
N ALA A 31 4.90 0.93 15.66
CA ALA A 31 4.95 1.94 14.61
C ALA A 31 4.35 3.26 15.08
N ALA A 32 3.17 3.24 15.71
CA ALA A 32 2.53 4.43 16.26
C ALA A 32 3.38 5.13 17.33
N TRP A 33 4.05 4.34 18.17
CA TRP A 33 4.93 4.88 19.20
C TRP A 33 6.22 5.48 18.62
N LEU A 34 6.79 4.89 17.57
CA LEU A 34 8.01 5.36 16.92
C LEU A 34 7.77 6.51 15.94
N SER A 35 6.58 6.65 15.39
CA SER A 35 6.27 7.61 14.33
C SER A 35 6.72 9.04 14.63
N PRO A 36 6.51 9.62 15.84
CA PRO A 36 6.96 10.97 16.14
C PRO A 36 8.48 11.15 16.12
N VAL A 37 9.24 10.07 16.36
CA VAL A 37 10.71 10.10 16.48
C VAL A 37 11.38 9.83 15.14
N VAL A 38 10.69 9.19 14.21
CA VAL A 38 11.24 8.65 12.95
C VAL A 38 11.05 9.61 11.76
N THR A 39 10.51 10.81 11.99
CA THR A 39 10.25 11.83 10.96
C THR A 39 11.49 12.61 10.52
N HIS A 40 12.67 12.39 11.14
CA HIS A 40 13.90 13.17 10.91
C HIS A 40 15.02 12.32 10.30
N ASP A 41 16.07 13.00 9.79
CA ASP A 41 17.30 12.38 9.29
C ASP A 41 17.90 11.40 10.31
N GLY A 42 18.15 10.17 9.89
CA GLY A 42 18.59 9.08 10.78
C GLY A 42 17.55 8.01 11.09
N SER A 43 16.34 8.15 10.60
CA SER A 43 15.19 7.25 10.82
C SER A 43 15.50 5.77 10.56
N HIS A 44 16.25 5.45 9.51
CA HIS A 44 16.66 4.07 9.21
C HIS A 44 17.59 3.47 10.28
N LYS A 45 18.44 4.29 10.92
CA LYS A 45 19.34 3.83 12.01
C LYS A 45 18.52 3.51 13.27
N ILE A 46 17.50 4.32 13.57
CA ILE A 46 16.60 4.10 14.69
C ILE A 46 15.81 2.81 14.47
N LEU A 47 15.21 2.65 13.28
CA LEU A 47 14.46 1.43 12.92
C LEU A 47 15.33 0.18 13.06
N LYS A 48 16.58 0.22 12.58
CA LYS A 48 17.51 -0.91 12.71
C LYS A 48 17.80 -1.21 14.18
N LYS A 49 18.17 -0.21 14.99
CA LYS A 49 18.47 -0.39 16.42
C LYS A 49 17.29 -0.98 17.19
N VAL A 50 16.09 -0.47 16.95
CA VAL A 50 14.86 -0.98 17.62
C VAL A 50 14.59 -2.42 17.18
N SER A 51 14.65 -2.69 15.87
CA SER A 51 14.43 -4.03 15.34
C SER A 51 15.41 -5.06 15.87
N ASP A 52 16.69 -4.70 16.00
CA ASP A 52 17.72 -5.58 16.54
C ASP A 52 17.53 -5.80 18.05
N ARG A 53 17.22 -4.74 18.81
CA ARG A 53 17.02 -4.81 20.26
C ARG A 53 15.78 -5.61 20.66
N LEU A 54 14.72 -5.55 19.85
CA LEU A 54 13.47 -6.32 20.06
C LEU A 54 13.52 -7.69 19.38
N ALA A 55 14.64 -8.05 18.74
CA ALA A 55 14.82 -9.31 18.01
C ALA A 55 13.67 -9.59 17.00
N LEU A 56 13.21 -8.55 16.30
CA LEU A 56 12.13 -8.67 15.34
C LEU A 56 12.51 -9.61 14.20
N SER A 57 11.59 -10.48 13.79
CA SER A 57 11.72 -11.34 12.62
C SER A 57 11.84 -10.49 11.32
N LYS A 58 12.23 -11.11 10.23
CA LYS A 58 12.33 -10.44 8.91
C LYS A 58 10.98 -9.87 8.46
N SER A 59 9.89 -10.60 8.66
CA SER A 59 8.52 -10.16 8.33
C SER A 59 8.06 -8.98 9.19
N GLU A 60 8.29 -9.03 10.50
CA GLU A 60 7.95 -7.93 11.40
C GLU A 60 8.75 -6.65 11.10
N ARG A 61 10.03 -6.77 10.76
CA ARG A 61 10.86 -5.62 10.32
C ARG A 61 10.33 -5.00 9.04
N LEU A 62 9.93 -5.82 8.06
CA LEU A 62 9.35 -5.34 6.81
C LEU A 62 8.03 -4.61 7.07
N ARG A 63 7.13 -5.21 7.86
CA ARG A 63 5.85 -4.63 8.24
C ARG A 63 6.00 -3.33 9.00
N LEU A 64 6.90 -3.26 9.99
CA LEU A 64 7.21 -2.03 10.71
C LEU A 64 7.75 -0.94 9.78
N LYS A 65 8.63 -1.29 8.84
CA LYS A 65 9.15 -0.36 7.83
C LYS A 65 8.04 0.15 6.91
N GLN A 66 7.11 -0.71 6.47
CA GLN A 66 5.98 -0.31 5.62
C GLN A 66 5.05 0.67 6.32
N LEU A 67 4.80 0.50 7.61
CA LEU A 67 3.97 1.42 8.39
C LEU A 67 4.64 2.79 8.61
N LEU A 68 5.94 2.80 8.91
CA LEU A 68 6.68 4.03 9.17
C LEU A 68 7.08 4.79 7.89
N PHE A 69 7.38 4.06 6.82
CA PHE A 69 7.85 4.60 5.53
C PHE A 69 7.08 3.94 4.38
N PRO A 70 5.76 4.13 4.29
CA PRO A 70 4.97 3.51 3.23
C PRO A 70 5.39 4.06 1.87
N LYS A 71 5.63 3.15 0.91
CA LYS A 71 5.86 3.50 -0.50
C LYS A 71 4.62 4.17 -1.12
N HIS A 72 3.45 3.67 -0.74
CA HIS A 72 2.16 4.20 -1.14
C HIS A 72 1.40 4.62 0.11
N LYS A 73 1.12 5.93 0.25
CA LYS A 73 0.39 6.47 1.40
C LYS A 73 -1.09 6.52 1.08
N LEU A 74 -1.91 6.01 1.97
CA LEU A 74 -3.33 6.31 1.95
C LEU A 74 -3.56 7.74 2.47
N GLN A 75 -4.51 8.47 1.89
CA GLN A 75 -4.87 9.82 2.31
C GLN A 75 -6.40 9.87 2.47
N LYS A 76 -6.87 10.68 3.40
CA LYS A 76 -8.31 10.81 3.70
C LYS A 76 -9.15 11.32 2.53
N GLU A 77 -8.52 12.07 1.64
CA GLU A 77 -9.18 12.62 0.45
C GLU A 77 -9.25 11.61 -0.71
N PHE A 78 -8.62 10.45 -0.56
CA PHE A 78 -8.57 9.46 -1.64
C PHE A 78 -9.95 8.84 -1.88
N THR A 79 -10.29 8.79 -3.15
CA THR A 79 -11.46 8.05 -3.63
C THR A 79 -11.24 6.54 -3.50
N VAL A 80 -12.31 5.77 -3.51
CA VAL A 80 -12.25 4.29 -3.54
C VAL A 80 -11.35 3.80 -4.68
N THR A 81 -11.41 4.43 -5.86
CA THR A 81 -10.56 4.08 -7.01
C THR A 81 -9.07 4.25 -6.71
N GLN A 82 -8.69 5.34 -6.05
CA GLN A 82 -7.30 5.58 -5.66
C GLN A 82 -6.82 4.58 -4.60
N CYS A 83 -7.67 4.27 -3.62
CA CYS A 83 -7.38 3.24 -2.61
C CYS A 83 -7.23 1.84 -3.24
N ARG A 84 -8.06 1.49 -4.23
CA ARG A 84 -7.93 0.22 -4.99
C ARG A 84 -6.60 0.11 -5.73
N LYS A 85 -6.08 1.20 -6.29
CA LYS A 85 -4.75 1.21 -6.92
C LYS A 85 -3.65 0.92 -5.89
N ILE A 86 -3.73 1.50 -4.69
CA ILE A 86 -2.78 1.23 -3.62
C ILE A 86 -2.86 -0.24 -3.19
N LEU A 87 -4.06 -0.78 -3.03
CA LEU A 87 -4.28 -2.19 -2.72
C LEU A 87 -3.64 -3.09 -3.81
N TYR A 88 -3.81 -2.75 -5.08
CA TYR A 88 -3.20 -3.46 -6.21
C TYR A 88 -1.67 -3.46 -6.13
N PHE A 89 -1.04 -2.30 -5.89
CA PHE A 89 0.42 -2.19 -5.79
C PHE A 89 1.01 -2.87 -4.55
N LEU A 90 0.24 -2.98 -3.47
CA LEU A 90 0.68 -3.69 -2.27
C LEU A 90 0.61 -5.21 -2.45
N ASP A 91 -0.35 -5.67 -3.23
CA ASP A 91 -0.65 -7.10 -3.43
C ASP A 91 -0.75 -7.89 -2.10
N ASP A 92 -1.12 -7.19 -1.04
CA ASP A 92 -1.21 -7.70 0.33
C ASP A 92 -2.38 -7.02 1.07
N PRO A 93 -3.52 -7.72 1.19
CA PRO A 93 -4.68 -7.20 1.91
C PRO A 93 -4.42 -6.87 3.38
N VAL A 94 -3.51 -7.61 4.04
CA VAL A 94 -3.15 -7.37 5.44
C VAL A 94 -2.33 -6.10 5.58
N ALA A 95 -1.34 -5.91 4.70
CA ALA A 95 -0.56 -4.67 4.66
C ALA A 95 -1.43 -3.45 4.33
N PHE A 96 -2.41 -3.60 3.43
CA PHE A 96 -3.38 -2.56 3.12
C PHE A 96 -4.25 -2.21 4.33
N TYR A 97 -4.80 -3.22 5.02
CA TYR A 97 -5.57 -3.02 6.23
C TYR A 97 -4.76 -2.31 7.32
N ASP A 98 -3.52 -2.73 7.54
CA ASP A 98 -2.62 -2.09 8.49
C ASP A 98 -2.38 -0.61 8.18
N LEU A 99 -2.16 -0.28 6.92
CA LEU A 99 -1.98 1.11 6.49
C LEU A 99 -3.26 1.92 6.68
N ALA A 100 -4.42 1.37 6.33
CA ALA A 100 -5.71 2.04 6.51
C ALA A 100 -6.00 2.31 7.98
N LEU A 101 -5.77 1.33 8.86
CA LEU A 101 -5.96 1.47 10.29
C LEU A 101 -4.98 2.49 10.89
N PHE A 102 -3.74 2.52 10.42
CA PHE A 102 -2.73 3.48 10.84
C PHE A 102 -3.10 4.91 10.44
N GLN A 103 -3.61 5.10 9.23
CA GLN A 103 -4.11 6.40 8.78
C GLN A 103 -5.37 6.83 9.53
N ALA A 104 -6.28 5.89 9.81
CA ALA A 104 -7.45 6.14 10.64
C ALA A 104 -7.09 6.65 12.05
N ALA A 105 -5.99 6.14 12.63
CA ALA A 105 -5.48 6.61 13.91
C ALA A 105 -4.90 8.03 13.85
N MET A 106 -4.43 8.46 12.66
CA MET A 106 -3.92 9.81 12.44
C MET A 106 -5.03 10.81 12.08
N ASP A 107 -6.17 10.33 11.58
CA ASP A 107 -7.33 11.13 11.15
C ASP A 107 -8.49 10.94 12.13
N ASP A 108 -8.41 11.61 13.28
CA ASP A 108 -9.41 11.50 14.35
C ASP A 108 -10.71 12.19 13.95
N GLY A 109 -11.59 11.51 13.21
CA GLY A 109 -12.91 12.06 12.89
C GLY A 109 -13.66 11.42 11.72
N ASN A 110 -13.02 10.61 10.89
CA ASN A 110 -13.66 10.06 9.69
C ASN A 110 -13.82 8.53 9.75
N TYR A 111 -14.47 8.06 10.80
CA TYR A 111 -14.63 6.64 11.09
C TYR A 111 -15.23 5.84 9.94
N GLU A 112 -16.36 6.29 9.39
CA GLU A 112 -17.09 5.58 8.34
C GLU A 112 -16.27 5.45 7.05
N HIS A 113 -15.52 6.50 6.70
CA HIS A 113 -14.62 6.46 5.55
C HIS A 113 -13.54 5.39 5.71
N TRP A 114 -12.85 5.36 6.84
CA TRP A 114 -11.79 4.39 7.08
C TRP A 114 -12.30 2.97 7.21
N GLU A 115 -13.50 2.77 7.80
CA GLU A 115 -14.17 1.47 7.80
C GLU A 115 -14.42 0.97 6.39
N MET A 116 -14.97 1.81 5.52
CA MET A 116 -15.19 1.48 4.11
C MET A 116 -13.86 1.13 3.40
N ILE A 117 -12.80 1.90 3.63
CA ILE A 117 -11.48 1.63 3.03
C ILE A 117 -10.91 0.29 3.51
N MET A 118 -10.98 -0.02 4.79
CA MET A 118 -10.51 -1.29 5.35
C MET A 118 -11.25 -2.51 4.78
N GLN A 119 -12.51 -2.35 4.39
CA GLN A 119 -13.32 -3.42 3.79
C GLN A 119 -13.08 -3.61 2.28
N LEU A 120 -12.34 -2.72 1.61
CA LEU A 120 -12.13 -2.80 0.16
C LEU A 120 -11.59 -4.15 -0.33
N PRO A 121 -10.63 -4.82 0.34
CA PRO A 121 -10.13 -6.12 -0.11
C PRO A 121 -11.22 -7.18 -0.21
N HIS A 122 -12.27 -7.08 0.63
CA HIS A 122 -13.38 -8.04 0.68
C HIS A 122 -14.54 -7.63 -0.22
N THR A 123 -14.87 -6.34 -0.29
CA THR A 123 -16.03 -5.83 -1.02
C THR A 123 -15.75 -5.55 -2.50
N ASN A 124 -14.50 -5.28 -2.84
CA ASN A 124 -14.06 -4.96 -4.19
C ASN A 124 -12.77 -5.72 -4.54
N PRO A 125 -12.83 -7.04 -4.76
CA PRO A 125 -11.65 -7.83 -5.10
C PRO A 125 -10.98 -7.27 -6.36
N LEU A 126 -9.66 -7.26 -6.35
CA LEU A 126 -8.90 -6.75 -7.47
C LEU A 126 -8.91 -7.74 -8.62
N PRO A 127 -9.15 -7.29 -9.85
CA PRO A 127 -8.98 -8.13 -11.02
C PRO A 127 -7.51 -8.40 -11.29
N ILE A 128 -7.22 -9.55 -11.88
CA ILE A 128 -5.89 -9.91 -12.36
C ILE A 128 -5.66 -9.18 -13.68
N PHE A 129 -4.46 -8.63 -13.88
CA PHE A 129 -4.09 -7.97 -15.15
C PHE A 129 -4.23 -8.96 -16.31
N PRO A 130 -5.05 -8.65 -17.35
CA PRO A 130 -5.51 -9.66 -18.30
C PRO A 130 -4.51 -10.07 -19.39
N ILE A 131 -3.36 -9.39 -19.52
CA ILE A 131 -2.34 -9.69 -20.53
C ILE A 131 -1.00 -10.03 -19.90
N ARG A 132 -0.19 -10.79 -20.66
CA ARG A 132 1.14 -11.26 -20.23
C ARG A 132 2.17 -10.99 -21.31
N GLY A 133 3.45 -11.24 -21.01
CA GLY A 133 4.56 -11.10 -21.96
C GLY A 133 4.35 -11.88 -23.25
N GLU A 134 3.77 -13.06 -23.18
CA GLU A 134 3.45 -13.91 -24.33
C GLU A 134 2.50 -13.22 -25.32
N ASP A 135 1.55 -12.43 -24.82
CA ASP A 135 0.63 -11.66 -25.65
C ASP A 135 1.35 -10.57 -26.46
N ILE A 136 2.34 -9.94 -25.82
CA ILE A 136 3.16 -8.92 -26.48
C ILE A 136 4.07 -9.56 -27.55
N LEU A 137 4.65 -10.71 -27.24
CA LEU A 137 5.46 -11.48 -28.22
C LEU A 137 4.62 -11.91 -29.41
N ALA A 138 3.37 -12.33 -29.21
CA ALA A 138 2.43 -12.69 -30.28
C ALA A 138 2.09 -11.53 -31.24
N LEU A 139 2.33 -10.28 -30.82
CA LEU A 139 2.20 -9.10 -31.66
C LEU A 139 3.47 -8.81 -32.51
N GLY A 140 4.48 -9.70 -32.48
CA GLY A 140 5.71 -9.57 -33.24
C GLY A 140 6.84 -8.78 -32.55
N VAL A 141 6.67 -8.44 -31.28
CA VAL A 141 7.72 -7.78 -30.46
C VAL A 141 8.81 -8.80 -30.14
N LYS A 142 10.07 -8.45 -30.34
CA LYS A 142 11.20 -9.33 -29.99
C LYS A 142 11.33 -9.47 -28.47
N PRO A 143 11.71 -10.65 -27.95
CA PRO A 143 12.00 -10.84 -26.54
C PRO A 143 13.04 -9.82 -26.03
N GLY A 144 12.80 -9.22 -24.88
CA GLY A 144 13.71 -8.25 -24.25
C GLY A 144 13.01 -7.18 -23.44
N LEU A 145 13.74 -6.13 -23.12
CA LEU A 145 13.29 -5.03 -22.26
C LEU A 145 11.98 -4.39 -22.76
N ARG A 146 11.82 -4.28 -24.08
CA ARG A 146 10.65 -3.65 -24.72
C ARG A 146 9.33 -4.34 -24.33
N VAL A 147 9.33 -5.65 -24.14
CA VAL A 147 8.15 -6.40 -23.68
C VAL A 147 7.71 -5.91 -22.30
N GLY A 148 8.66 -5.77 -21.38
CA GLY A 148 8.40 -5.27 -20.02
C GLY A 148 7.89 -3.83 -20.02
N GLU A 149 8.48 -2.95 -20.84
CA GLU A 149 8.05 -1.56 -20.98
C GLU A 149 6.60 -1.46 -21.47
N LEU A 150 6.26 -2.21 -22.52
CA LEU A 150 4.90 -2.21 -23.07
C LEU A 150 3.88 -2.76 -22.07
N LEU A 151 4.22 -3.80 -21.31
CA LEU A 151 3.37 -4.30 -20.24
C LEU A 151 3.16 -3.24 -19.18
N ALA A 152 4.23 -2.62 -18.67
CA ALA A 152 4.14 -1.60 -17.62
C ALA A 152 3.31 -0.38 -18.07
N MET A 153 3.51 0.11 -19.29
CA MET A 153 2.71 1.21 -19.85
C MET A 153 1.24 0.84 -20.00
N THR A 154 0.95 -0.39 -20.42
CA THR A 154 -0.43 -0.86 -20.58
C THR A 154 -1.11 -1.11 -19.24
N GLU A 155 -0.37 -1.62 -18.26
CA GLU A 155 -0.84 -1.80 -16.89
C GLU A 155 -1.18 -0.45 -16.23
N GLU A 156 -0.31 0.54 -16.37
CA GLU A 156 -0.57 1.90 -15.88
C GLU A 156 -1.83 2.50 -16.53
N TRP A 157 -1.99 2.34 -17.83
CA TRP A 157 -3.19 2.78 -18.56
C TRP A 157 -4.45 2.08 -18.04
N TRP A 158 -4.40 0.76 -17.78
CA TRP A 158 -5.50 -0.02 -17.21
C TRP A 158 -5.86 0.44 -15.78
N LEU A 159 -4.85 0.71 -14.96
CA LEU A 159 -5.03 1.25 -13.62
C LEU A 159 -5.72 2.62 -13.64
N GLN A 160 -5.31 3.51 -14.57
CA GLN A 160 -5.92 4.83 -14.73
C GLN A 160 -7.39 4.75 -15.09
N ARG A 161 -7.80 3.70 -15.79
CA ARG A 161 -9.19 3.41 -16.20
C ARG A 161 -9.95 2.54 -15.21
N ASN A 162 -9.47 2.48 -13.96
CA ASN A 162 -10.10 1.74 -12.85
C ASN A 162 -10.33 0.25 -13.14
N PHE A 163 -9.37 -0.41 -13.81
CA PHE A 163 -9.40 -1.84 -14.11
C PHE A 163 -10.56 -2.26 -15.05
N SER A 164 -11.11 -1.33 -15.83
CA SER A 164 -12.33 -1.57 -16.60
C SER A 164 -12.11 -2.24 -17.95
N ASP A 165 -10.87 -2.21 -18.46
CA ASP A 165 -10.56 -2.70 -19.81
C ASP A 165 -10.29 -4.21 -19.81
N ASP A 166 -10.85 -4.88 -20.81
CA ASP A 166 -10.65 -6.29 -21.07
C ASP A 166 -9.34 -6.56 -21.85
N ARG A 167 -8.99 -7.82 -21.97
CA ARG A 167 -7.78 -8.26 -22.70
C ARG A 167 -7.75 -7.72 -24.15
N ARG A 168 -8.89 -7.64 -24.83
CA ARG A 168 -8.96 -7.15 -26.22
C ARG A 168 -8.61 -5.67 -26.32
N SER A 169 -9.18 -4.86 -25.42
CA SER A 169 -8.90 -3.41 -25.34
C SER A 169 -7.44 -3.14 -25.01
N LEU A 170 -6.86 -3.92 -24.08
CA LEU A 170 -5.45 -3.81 -23.70
C LEU A 170 -4.52 -4.15 -24.88
N LEU A 171 -4.79 -5.21 -25.62
CA LEU A 171 -4.01 -5.55 -26.81
C LEU A 171 -4.14 -4.51 -27.93
N MET A 172 -5.29 -3.86 -28.05
CA MET A 172 -5.45 -2.74 -28.98
C MET A 172 -4.60 -1.54 -28.52
N HIS A 173 -4.56 -1.24 -27.25
CA HIS A 173 -3.70 -0.20 -26.69
C HIS A 173 -2.21 -0.49 -26.95
N VAL A 174 -1.76 -1.73 -26.73
CA VAL A 174 -0.38 -2.14 -27.10
C VAL A 174 -0.08 -1.89 -28.59
N LYS A 175 -1.02 -2.25 -29.48
CA LYS A 175 -0.84 -2.01 -30.92
C LYS A 175 -0.72 -0.51 -31.25
N MET A 176 -1.40 0.36 -30.51
CA MET A 176 -1.23 1.82 -30.66
C MET A 176 0.16 2.27 -30.20
N LEU A 177 0.63 1.77 -29.05
CA LEU A 177 1.97 2.06 -28.55
C LEU A 177 3.10 1.56 -29.46
N LEU A 178 2.86 0.54 -30.27
CA LEU A 178 3.84 0.02 -31.24
C LEU A 178 3.92 0.87 -32.53
N ARG A 179 2.92 1.72 -32.79
CA ARG A 179 2.86 2.60 -33.95
C ARG A 179 3.34 4.02 -33.68
N SER A 180 3.42 4.39 -32.39
CA SER A 180 3.96 5.67 -31.95
C SER A 180 5.47 5.62 -31.78
#